data_9a9802ac288203d2a76d6c492f9206fa
#
_entry.id   9a9802ac288203d2a76d6c492f9206fa
#
_cell.length_a   1.000
_cell.length_b   1.000
_cell.length_c   1.000
_cell.angle_alpha   90.00
_cell.angle_beta   90.00
_cell.angle_gamma   90.00
#
_symmetry.space_group_name_H-M   'P 1'
#
loop_
_entity.id
_entity.type
_entity.pdbx_description
1 polymer ?
#
loop_
_entity_poly.entity_id
_entity_poly.type
_entity_poly.pdbx_seq_one_letter_code
_entity_poly.pdbx_strand_id
1 'polypeptide(L)'
;MQLSEIKLTPLIDTLQLVKISDAEYFSPKYGNYISNSRLGLLNPQQGGSPESFFTGFKDEGFNSSFQLGSAVHELCLQPEYFELAPQLNKPTAKLGAMADELYSVWLQHPIKTEDIIKASDVVNYYKGKLTPERIKQVNIQCIPYWKARKQAKLTSTKELIYLDNKSQDTVTNCVEALANNKQIQDLLHPSGFIDTPLSLNENAILLDVQVECPNGKSFILHLKAKLDNFTIDLEQDTIVVNDVKTIGKVVSEMDNNISKFHYNRELSFYLFLLRLYVTKEYKIENPTVKANYLVVSTIPQYYTKVRSMSNKEIREGIHEFKTLLRYAAYQIGYNGYSL
;
A
#
# COMPACT_ATOMS: atom_id res chain seq x y z
N MET A 1 -3.73 -25.53 -24.28
CA MET A 1 -4.86 -24.96 -23.53
C MET A 1 -4.71 -23.46 -23.48
N GLN A 2 -5.78 -22.73 -23.74
CA GLN A 2 -5.75 -21.26 -23.67
C GLN A 2 -6.22 -20.80 -22.28
N LEU A 3 -5.56 -19.83 -21.68
CA LEU A 3 -5.98 -19.24 -20.39
C LEU A 3 -7.41 -18.68 -20.45
N SER A 4 -7.87 -18.30 -21.64
CA SER A 4 -9.24 -17.80 -21.88
C SER A 4 -10.33 -18.83 -21.60
N GLU A 5 -10.01 -20.11 -21.58
CA GLU A 5 -10.94 -21.20 -21.29
C GLU A 5 -11.24 -21.35 -19.78
N ILE A 6 -10.40 -20.76 -18.92
CA ILE A 6 -10.64 -20.73 -17.48
C ILE A 6 -11.72 -19.68 -17.19
N LYS A 7 -12.82 -20.12 -16.61
CA LYS A 7 -13.91 -19.22 -16.21
C LYS A 7 -13.65 -18.67 -14.82
N LEU A 8 -13.90 -17.38 -14.67
CA LEU A 8 -13.80 -16.63 -13.41
C LEU A 8 -15.16 -15.99 -13.15
N THR A 9 -15.87 -16.46 -12.14
CA THR A 9 -17.20 -15.95 -11.78
C THR A 9 -17.15 -15.30 -10.41
N PRO A 10 -17.31 -13.96 -10.29
CA PRO A 10 -17.40 -13.28 -9.01
C PRO A 10 -18.58 -13.80 -8.18
N LEU A 11 -18.35 -14.15 -6.94
CA LEU A 11 -19.38 -14.53 -5.98
C LEU A 11 -19.88 -13.29 -5.26
N ILE A 12 -20.85 -12.61 -5.84
CA ILE A 12 -21.32 -11.28 -5.41
C ILE A 12 -21.78 -11.27 -3.94
N ASP A 13 -22.31 -12.37 -3.44
CA ASP A 13 -22.74 -12.48 -2.03
C ASP A 13 -21.58 -12.39 -1.04
N THR A 14 -20.37 -12.73 -1.45
CA THR A 14 -19.15 -12.60 -0.62
C THR A 14 -18.49 -11.24 -0.68
N LEU A 15 -18.96 -10.37 -1.56
CA LEU A 15 -18.39 -9.03 -1.76
C LEU A 15 -18.64 -8.15 -0.54
N GLN A 16 -17.58 -7.61 0.05
CA GLN A 16 -17.62 -6.79 1.25
C GLN A 16 -16.74 -5.55 1.10
N LEU A 17 -17.26 -4.41 1.56
CA LEU A 17 -16.47 -3.21 1.82
C LEU A 17 -16.21 -3.12 3.32
N VAL A 18 -14.94 -3.09 3.73
CA VAL A 18 -14.54 -3.13 5.14
C VAL A 18 -13.48 -2.07 5.45
N LYS A 19 -13.55 -1.51 6.66
CA LYS A 19 -12.47 -0.65 7.18
C LYS A 19 -11.55 -1.51 8.03
N ILE A 20 -10.34 -1.74 7.55
CA ILE A 20 -9.31 -2.53 8.24
C ILE A 20 -7.97 -1.78 8.22
N SER A 21 -7.19 -1.94 9.27
CA SER A 21 -5.84 -1.37 9.34
C SER A 21 -4.88 -2.08 8.38
N ASP A 22 -3.74 -1.46 8.08
CA ASP A 22 -2.67 -2.10 7.31
C ASP A 22 -2.15 -3.36 8.01
N ALA A 23 -1.99 -3.31 9.33
CA ALA A 23 -1.56 -4.45 10.11
C ALA A 23 -2.53 -5.64 9.97
N GLU A 24 -3.83 -5.41 9.93
CA GLU A 24 -4.83 -6.45 9.68
C GLU A 24 -4.82 -6.88 8.20
N TYR A 25 -4.79 -5.93 7.24
CA TYR A 25 -4.79 -6.22 5.81
C TYR A 25 -3.61 -7.11 5.38
N PHE A 26 -2.43 -6.91 5.98
CA PHE A 26 -1.23 -7.70 5.74
C PHE A 26 -1.06 -8.88 6.69
N SER A 27 -2.00 -9.10 7.62
CA SER A 27 -1.94 -10.22 8.56
C SER A 27 -2.12 -11.59 7.87
N PRO A 28 -1.75 -12.69 8.54
CA PRO A 28 -1.99 -14.06 8.05
C PRO A 28 -3.47 -14.36 7.76
N LYS A 29 -4.42 -13.66 8.39
CA LYS A 29 -5.85 -13.77 8.13
C LYS A 29 -6.20 -13.60 6.65
N TYR A 30 -5.50 -12.67 5.99
CA TYR A 30 -5.69 -12.37 4.57
C TYR A 30 -4.50 -12.82 3.71
N GLY A 31 -3.65 -13.73 4.24
CA GLY A 31 -2.46 -14.23 3.55
C GLY A 31 -2.75 -14.93 2.23
N ASN A 32 -3.89 -15.63 2.14
CA ASN A 32 -4.32 -16.33 0.93
C ASN A 32 -5.10 -15.45 -0.06
N TYR A 33 -5.32 -14.18 0.29
CA TYR A 33 -5.99 -13.25 -0.62
C TYR A 33 -5.02 -12.70 -1.68
N ILE A 34 -5.52 -12.59 -2.90
CA ILE A 34 -4.79 -12.06 -4.03
C ILE A 34 -5.07 -10.56 -4.14
N SER A 35 -4.02 -9.76 -3.97
CA SER A 35 -4.02 -8.31 -4.23
C SER A 35 -3.42 -7.99 -5.60
N ASN A 36 -3.54 -6.73 -6.05
CA ASN A 36 -2.84 -6.26 -7.25
C ASN A 36 -1.33 -6.47 -7.15
N SER A 37 -0.73 -6.14 -6.00
CA SER A 37 0.71 -6.31 -5.78
C SER A 37 1.14 -7.77 -5.89
N ARG A 38 0.32 -8.70 -5.32
CA ARG A 38 0.58 -10.13 -5.44
C ARG A 38 0.46 -10.60 -6.90
N LEU A 39 -0.53 -10.11 -7.67
CA LEU A 39 -0.63 -10.40 -9.11
C LEU A 39 0.61 -9.92 -9.89
N GLY A 40 1.23 -8.82 -9.47
CA GLY A 40 2.49 -8.34 -10.05
C GLY A 40 3.61 -9.38 -9.99
N LEU A 41 3.65 -10.20 -8.94
CA LEU A 41 4.64 -11.28 -8.79
C LEU A 41 4.48 -12.40 -9.84
N LEU A 42 3.35 -12.48 -10.53
CA LEU A 42 3.14 -13.38 -11.67
C LEU A 42 3.51 -12.77 -13.02
N ASN A 43 3.67 -11.43 -13.08
CA ASN A 43 3.86 -10.76 -14.35
C ASN A 43 5.30 -10.93 -14.86
N PRO A 44 5.54 -11.67 -15.96
CA PRO A 44 6.90 -11.85 -16.49
C PRO A 44 7.56 -10.54 -16.94
N GLN A 45 6.77 -9.54 -17.34
CA GLN A 45 7.28 -8.22 -17.73
C GLN A 45 7.85 -7.44 -16.54
N GLN A 46 7.46 -7.81 -15.31
CA GLN A 46 8.00 -7.28 -14.05
C GLN A 46 9.02 -8.24 -13.41
N GLY A 47 9.48 -9.25 -14.12
CA GLY A 47 10.38 -10.29 -13.58
C GLY A 47 9.68 -11.28 -12.65
N GLY A 48 8.36 -11.34 -12.69
CA GLY A 48 7.55 -12.23 -11.86
C GLY A 48 7.56 -13.69 -12.37
N SER A 49 7.24 -14.61 -11.45
CA SER A 49 7.13 -16.05 -11.72
C SER A 49 6.07 -16.69 -10.84
N PRO A 50 5.56 -17.89 -11.21
CA PRO A 50 4.69 -18.66 -10.32
C PRO A 50 5.30 -18.88 -8.93
N GLU A 51 6.58 -19.21 -8.86
CA GLU A 51 7.28 -19.41 -7.58
C GLU A 51 7.21 -18.14 -6.70
N SER A 52 7.53 -16.98 -7.24
CA SER A 52 7.45 -15.70 -6.52
C SER A 52 6.04 -15.40 -6.01
N PHE A 53 5.02 -15.70 -6.81
CA PHE A 53 3.62 -15.49 -6.44
C PHE A 53 3.15 -16.41 -5.30
N PHE A 54 3.52 -17.70 -5.32
CA PHE A 54 3.06 -18.67 -4.34
C PHE A 54 3.90 -18.66 -3.06
N THR A 55 5.18 -18.31 -3.12
CA THR A 55 6.02 -18.12 -1.92
C THR A 55 5.76 -16.79 -1.21
N GLY A 56 5.04 -15.88 -1.86
CA GLY A 56 4.73 -14.55 -1.32
C GLY A 56 5.86 -13.54 -1.49
N PHE A 57 5.66 -12.36 -0.93
CA PHE A 57 6.66 -11.31 -0.95
C PHE A 57 7.91 -11.76 -0.20
N LYS A 58 9.06 -11.75 -0.86
CA LYS A 58 10.33 -11.69 -0.15
C LYS A 58 10.36 -10.33 0.54
N ASP A 59 10.74 -10.34 1.80
CA ASP A 59 11.05 -9.11 2.51
C ASP A 59 12.19 -8.40 1.76
N GLU A 60 11.85 -7.36 0.98
CA GLU A 60 12.83 -6.61 0.18
C GLU A 60 13.74 -5.74 1.06
N GLY A 61 13.57 -5.84 2.38
CA GLY A 61 14.33 -5.07 3.35
C GLY A 61 13.86 -3.60 3.43
N PHE A 62 14.54 -2.86 4.27
CA PHE A 62 14.27 -1.45 4.52
C PHE A 62 14.46 -0.59 3.26
N ASN A 63 13.37 0.02 2.79
CA ASN A 63 13.39 0.98 1.69
C ASN A 63 12.84 2.34 2.18
N SER A 64 13.72 3.33 2.31
CA SER A 64 13.37 4.67 2.78
C SER A 64 12.33 5.38 1.89
N SER A 65 12.30 5.07 0.59
CA SER A 65 11.32 5.63 -0.33
C SER A 65 9.91 5.11 -0.04
N PHE A 66 9.77 3.84 0.36
CA PHE A 66 8.47 3.29 0.78
C PHE A 66 7.99 3.95 2.08
N GLN A 67 8.86 4.12 3.07
CA GLN A 67 8.48 4.79 4.32
C GLN A 67 7.99 6.22 4.10
N LEU A 68 8.66 6.96 3.21
CA LEU A 68 8.25 8.32 2.88
C LEU A 68 6.90 8.32 2.16
N GLY A 69 6.69 7.41 1.20
CA GLY A 69 5.42 7.23 0.52
C GLY A 69 4.29 6.91 1.48
N SER A 70 4.46 5.89 2.35
CA SER A 70 3.46 5.53 3.36
C SER A 70 3.12 6.68 4.29
N ALA A 71 4.12 7.44 4.77
CA ALA A 71 3.88 8.60 5.62
C ALA A 71 3.05 9.70 4.93
N VAL A 72 3.30 9.96 3.64
CA VAL A 72 2.47 10.90 2.87
C VAL A 72 1.04 10.40 2.74
N HIS A 73 0.83 9.10 2.45
CA HIS A 73 -0.49 8.48 2.39
C HIS A 73 -1.24 8.60 3.72
N GLU A 74 -0.63 8.17 4.81
CA GLU A 74 -1.23 8.17 6.16
C GLU A 74 -1.65 9.59 6.57
N LEU A 75 -0.78 10.58 6.38
CA LEU A 75 -1.08 11.96 6.75
C LEU A 75 -2.05 12.67 5.81
N CYS A 76 -2.08 12.29 4.54
CA CYS A 76 -3.00 12.86 3.56
C CYS A 76 -4.41 12.27 3.67
N LEU A 77 -4.51 10.95 3.89
CA LEU A 77 -5.77 10.21 3.81
C LEU A 77 -6.39 9.87 5.17
N GLN A 78 -5.57 9.86 6.24
CA GLN A 78 -6.00 9.51 7.60
C GLN A 78 -5.39 10.45 8.67
N PRO A 79 -5.46 11.79 8.48
CA PRO A 79 -4.85 12.73 9.42
C PRO A 79 -5.46 12.68 10.82
N GLU A 80 -6.64 12.09 10.98
CA GLU A 80 -7.27 11.87 12.28
C GLU A 80 -6.62 10.76 13.10
N TYR A 81 -5.95 9.80 12.45
CA TYR A 81 -5.31 8.66 13.11
C TYR A 81 -3.80 8.77 13.22
N PHE A 82 -3.16 9.54 12.34
CA PHE A 82 -1.69 9.61 12.21
C PHE A 82 -1.17 11.03 12.38
N GLU A 83 0.04 11.16 12.93
CA GLU A 83 0.80 12.39 12.96
C GLU A 83 2.31 12.12 12.91
N LEU A 84 3.10 13.09 12.46
CA LEU A 84 4.55 12.99 12.56
C LEU A 84 5.00 13.04 14.01
N ALA A 85 5.87 12.12 14.39
CA ALA A 85 6.52 12.20 15.69
C ALA A 85 7.29 13.52 15.81
N PRO A 86 7.42 14.08 17.02
CA PRO A 86 8.33 15.21 17.23
C PRO A 86 9.74 14.89 16.71
N GLN A 87 10.46 15.90 16.26
CA GLN A 87 11.85 15.69 15.84
C GLN A 87 12.67 15.15 17.01
N LEU A 88 13.08 13.91 16.91
CA LEU A 88 13.88 13.22 17.90
C LEU A 88 15.33 13.14 17.41
N ASN A 89 16.28 13.23 18.35
CA ASN A 89 17.70 13.01 18.04
C ASN A 89 17.96 11.50 17.75
N LYS A 90 17.38 11.02 16.66
CA LYS A 90 17.55 9.64 16.21
C LYS A 90 18.98 9.45 15.71
N PRO A 91 19.66 8.36 16.11
CA PRO A 91 20.92 7.97 15.50
C PRO A 91 20.74 7.86 13.96
N THR A 92 21.77 8.21 13.21
CA THR A 92 21.70 8.23 11.74
C THR A 92 22.08 6.88 11.11
N ALA A 93 21.71 6.69 9.84
CA ALA A 93 22.06 5.53 9.02
C ALA A 93 21.73 4.18 9.69
N LYS A 94 22.60 3.19 9.56
CA LYS A 94 22.40 1.82 10.09
C LYS A 94 22.23 1.78 11.61
N LEU A 95 22.87 2.69 12.35
CA LEU A 95 22.68 2.77 13.81
C LEU A 95 21.25 3.17 14.16
N GLY A 96 20.64 4.07 13.39
CA GLY A 96 19.24 4.44 13.54
C GLY A 96 18.27 3.28 13.26
N ALA A 97 18.53 2.49 12.22
CA ALA A 97 17.75 1.28 11.94
C ALA A 97 17.86 0.25 13.08
N MET A 98 19.07 0.02 13.59
CA MET A 98 19.29 -0.86 14.73
C MET A 98 18.63 -0.33 16.01
N ALA A 99 18.61 1.00 16.20
CA ALA A 99 17.95 1.62 17.34
C ALA A 99 16.42 1.40 17.31
N ASP A 100 15.79 1.46 16.13
CA ASP A 100 14.38 1.16 15.97
C ASP A 100 14.07 -0.32 16.24
N GLU A 101 14.89 -1.23 15.72
CA GLU A 101 14.74 -2.66 15.95
C GLU A 101 14.83 -3.03 17.44
N LEU A 102 15.72 -2.38 18.18
CA LEU A 102 15.90 -2.61 19.61
C LEU A 102 14.91 -1.88 20.52
N TYR A 103 14.11 -0.98 19.99
CA TYR A 103 13.21 -0.17 20.84
C TYR A 103 12.19 -0.99 21.61
N SER A 104 11.57 -1.97 20.99
CA SER A 104 10.59 -2.86 21.63
C SER A 104 11.23 -3.72 22.73
N VAL A 105 12.45 -4.20 22.48
CA VAL A 105 13.25 -4.96 23.46
C VAL A 105 13.60 -4.08 24.65
N TRP A 106 14.03 -2.84 24.39
CA TRP A 106 14.36 -1.88 25.45
C TRP A 106 13.15 -1.50 26.32
N LEU A 107 11.95 -1.42 25.73
CA LEU A 107 10.73 -1.15 26.50
C LEU A 107 10.37 -2.24 27.52
N GLN A 108 10.71 -3.49 27.21
CA GLN A 108 10.37 -4.66 28.01
C GLN A 108 11.49 -5.04 28.98
N HIS A 109 12.74 -4.96 28.54
CA HIS A 109 13.89 -5.44 29.27
C HIS A 109 15.14 -4.58 29.01
N PRO A 110 16.13 -4.56 29.93
CA PRO A 110 17.45 -4.00 29.62
C PRO A 110 18.06 -4.73 28.41
N ILE A 111 18.64 -3.95 27.50
CA ILE A 111 19.27 -4.49 26.29
C ILE A 111 20.46 -5.36 26.68
N LYS A 112 20.49 -6.58 26.15
CA LYS A 112 21.62 -7.50 26.26
C LYS A 112 22.51 -7.41 25.02
N THR A 113 23.78 -7.79 25.18
CA THR A 113 24.73 -7.87 24.07
C THR A 113 24.20 -8.72 22.91
N GLU A 114 23.54 -9.83 23.23
CA GLU A 114 22.94 -10.75 22.25
C GLU A 114 21.87 -10.07 21.39
N ASP A 115 21.02 -9.23 21.97
CA ASP A 115 19.98 -8.48 21.23
C ASP A 115 20.63 -7.47 20.27
N ILE A 116 21.70 -6.82 20.69
CA ILE A 116 22.46 -5.89 19.84
C ILE A 116 23.14 -6.62 18.67
N ILE A 117 23.70 -7.81 18.91
CA ILE A 117 24.28 -8.64 17.85
C ILE A 117 23.19 -9.00 16.83
N LYS A 118 22.05 -9.52 17.30
CA LYS A 118 20.92 -9.89 16.43
C LYS A 118 20.43 -8.72 15.57
N ALA A 119 20.21 -7.56 16.18
CA ALA A 119 19.80 -6.37 15.45
C ALA A 119 20.88 -5.87 14.48
N SER A 120 22.16 -5.96 14.86
CA SER A 120 23.28 -5.56 13.99
C SER A 120 23.43 -6.47 12.77
N ASP A 121 23.12 -7.75 12.90
CA ASP A 121 23.13 -8.70 11.79
C ASP A 121 21.95 -8.43 10.83
N VAL A 122 20.74 -8.20 11.36
CA VAL A 122 19.56 -7.81 10.56
C VAL A 122 19.85 -6.59 9.71
N VAL A 123 20.40 -5.52 10.29
CA VAL A 123 20.72 -4.28 9.56
C VAL A 123 22.12 -4.27 8.94
N ASN A 124 22.84 -5.36 9.05
CA ASN A 124 24.21 -5.52 8.55
C ASN A 124 25.16 -4.40 9.01
N TYR A 125 25.02 -3.97 10.26
CA TYR A 125 25.76 -2.84 10.82
C TYR A 125 27.15 -3.23 11.32
N TYR A 126 27.23 -4.20 12.22
CA TYR A 126 28.49 -4.66 12.82
C TYR A 126 29.01 -5.97 12.24
N LYS A 127 28.23 -6.68 11.43
CA LYS A 127 28.60 -7.99 10.87
C LYS A 127 29.11 -8.98 11.94
N GLY A 128 28.36 -9.10 13.02
CA GLY A 128 28.69 -10.00 14.14
C GLY A 128 29.90 -9.59 14.98
N LYS A 129 30.55 -8.46 14.69
CA LYS A 129 31.72 -7.97 15.43
C LYS A 129 31.34 -6.89 16.44
N LEU A 130 30.88 -7.29 17.59
CA LEU A 130 30.50 -6.40 18.67
C LEU A 130 31.63 -6.23 19.68
N THR A 131 32.10 -4.97 19.86
CA THR A 131 33.09 -4.61 20.87
C THR A 131 32.45 -3.85 22.02
N PRO A 132 33.07 -3.81 23.23
CA PRO A 132 32.56 -3.01 24.35
C PRO A 132 32.33 -1.54 23.99
N GLU A 133 33.21 -0.95 23.18
CA GLU A 133 33.08 0.43 22.69
C GLU A 133 31.83 0.61 21.82
N ARG A 134 31.52 -0.33 20.95
CA ARG A 134 30.34 -0.31 20.11
C ARG A 134 29.06 -0.46 20.92
N ILE A 135 29.05 -1.34 21.92
CA ILE A 135 27.94 -1.46 22.88
C ILE A 135 27.74 -0.12 23.61
N LYS A 136 28.82 0.49 24.10
CA LYS A 136 28.78 1.79 24.75
C LYS A 136 28.21 2.87 23.82
N GLN A 137 28.62 2.88 22.56
CA GLN A 137 28.09 3.82 21.54
C GLN A 137 26.58 3.66 21.33
N VAL A 138 26.08 2.42 21.20
CA VAL A 138 24.64 2.14 21.12
C VAL A 138 23.92 2.72 22.34
N ASN A 139 24.40 2.44 23.54
CA ASN A 139 23.79 2.94 24.77
C ASN A 139 23.76 4.47 24.84
N ILE A 140 24.87 5.13 24.48
CA ILE A 140 24.95 6.60 24.51
C ILE A 140 24.02 7.28 23.51
N GLN A 141 23.91 6.73 22.30
CA GLN A 141 23.14 7.37 21.23
C GLN A 141 21.67 6.92 21.20
N CYS A 142 21.38 5.66 21.53
CA CYS A 142 20.03 5.12 21.44
C CYS A 142 19.16 5.38 22.67
N ILE A 143 19.73 5.34 23.89
CA ILE A 143 18.92 5.52 25.11
C ILE A 143 18.20 6.88 25.16
N PRO A 144 18.84 8.04 24.86
CA PRO A 144 18.12 9.31 24.81
C PRO A 144 16.99 9.32 23.78
N TYR A 145 17.25 8.75 22.60
CA TYR A 145 16.26 8.59 21.55
C TYR A 145 15.08 7.73 22.01
N TRP A 146 15.33 6.57 22.63
CA TRP A 146 14.25 5.69 23.12
C TRP A 146 13.42 6.34 24.22
N LYS A 147 14.04 7.08 25.14
CA LYS A 147 13.31 7.84 26.18
C LYS A 147 12.41 8.90 25.55
N ALA A 148 12.93 9.67 24.60
CA ALA A 148 12.16 10.68 23.89
C ALA A 148 11.01 10.07 23.08
N ARG A 149 11.25 8.95 22.40
CA ARG A 149 10.24 8.19 21.63
C ARG A 149 9.12 7.66 22.55
N LYS A 150 9.49 7.10 23.71
CA LYS A 150 8.51 6.65 24.71
C LYS A 150 7.66 7.82 25.21
N GLN A 151 8.27 8.95 25.52
CA GLN A 151 7.55 10.14 25.99
C GLN A 151 6.60 10.67 24.91
N ALA A 152 7.05 10.79 23.67
CA ALA A 152 6.21 11.23 22.56
C ALA A 152 4.95 10.34 22.42
N LYS A 153 5.12 9.01 22.47
CA LYS A 153 4.01 8.07 22.40
C LYS A 153 3.02 8.21 23.56
N LEU A 154 3.48 8.56 24.76
CA LEU A 154 2.60 8.76 25.93
C LEU A 154 1.78 10.05 25.86
N THR A 155 2.22 11.03 25.09
CA THR A 155 1.57 12.34 24.96
C THR A 155 0.69 12.48 23.73
N SER A 156 0.86 11.59 22.73
CA SER A 156 0.04 11.59 21.52
C SER A 156 -1.23 10.74 21.70
N THR A 157 -2.32 11.20 21.09
CA THR A 157 -3.58 10.45 20.92
C THR A 157 -3.64 9.74 19.57
N LYS A 158 -2.68 10.03 18.66
CA LYS A 158 -2.59 9.46 17.33
C LYS A 158 -1.42 8.48 17.24
N GLU A 159 -1.40 7.70 16.17
CA GLU A 159 -0.25 6.89 15.83
C GLU A 159 0.88 7.77 15.30
N LEU A 160 2.09 7.58 15.83
CA LEU A 160 3.24 8.42 15.52
C LEU A 160 4.09 7.80 14.41
N ILE A 161 4.30 8.58 13.36
CA ILE A 161 5.20 8.24 12.24
C ILE A 161 6.60 8.74 12.56
N TYR A 162 7.55 7.83 12.70
CA TYR A 162 8.95 8.14 13.05
C TYR A 162 9.82 8.18 11.81
N LEU A 163 10.27 9.36 11.43
CA LEU A 163 11.19 9.60 10.32
C LEU A 163 12.41 10.39 10.80
N ASP A 164 13.49 10.41 10.02
CA ASP A 164 14.56 11.38 10.20
C ASP A 164 14.10 12.79 9.80
N ASN A 165 14.79 13.82 10.29
CA ASN A 165 14.37 15.21 10.11
C ASN A 165 14.17 15.59 8.64
N LYS A 166 15.10 15.17 7.76
CA LYS A 166 15.00 15.46 6.32
C LYS A 166 13.78 14.80 5.69
N SER A 167 13.48 13.58 6.06
CA SER A 167 12.30 12.86 5.60
C SER A 167 11.02 13.47 6.14
N GLN A 168 11.01 13.94 7.41
CA GLN A 168 9.88 14.68 7.98
C GLN A 168 9.59 15.95 7.20
N ASP A 169 10.62 16.77 6.92
CA ASP A 169 10.46 18.01 6.14
C ASP A 169 9.91 17.69 4.74
N THR A 170 10.41 16.64 4.10
CA THR A 170 9.91 16.21 2.78
C THR A 170 8.45 15.79 2.84
N VAL A 171 8.07 14.97 3.83
CA VAL A 171 6.68 14.52 4.01
C VAL A 171 5.76 15.69 4.28
N THR A 172 6.13 16.59 5.20
CA THR A 172 5.35 17.79 5.51
C THR A 172 5.08 18.63 4.26
N ASN A 173 6.14 18.93 3.49
CA ASN A 173 5.99 19.72 2.26
C ASN A 173 5.14 18.98 1.19
N CYS A 174 5.24 17.65 1.07
CA CYS A 174 4.41 16.87 0.17
C CYS A 174 2.93 16.93 0.57
N VAL A 175 2.62 16.76 1.85
CA VAL A 175 1.24 16.83 2.37
C VAL A 175 0.67 18.23 2.19
N GLU A 176 1.43 19.28 2.51
CA GLU A 176 1.02 20.68 2.28
C GLU A 176 0.79 20.97 0.80
N ALA A 177 1.65 20.48 -0.10
CA ALA A 177 1.46 20.64 -1.53
C ALA A 177 0.19 19.96 -2.05
N LEU A 178 -0.13 18.75 -1.56
CA LEU A 178 -1.39 18.06 -1.87
C LEU A 178 -2.60 18.81 -1.29
N ALA A 179 -2.51 19.29 -0.05
CA ALA A 179 -3.58 20.05 0.60
C ALA A 179 -3.85 21.41 -0.07
N ASN A 180 -2.83 22.05 -0.60
CA ASN A 180 -2.96 23.34 -1.29
C ASN A 180 -3.41 23.22 -2.76
N ASN A 181 -3.45 22.02 -3.32
CA ASN A 181 -3.95 21.80 -4.69
C ASN A 181 -5.48 21.61 -4.68
N LYS A 182 -6.21 22.66 -5.11
CA LYS A 182 -7.67 22.65 -5.11
C LYS A 182 -8.26 21.46 -5.90
N GLN A 183 -7.68 21.10 -7.04
CA GLN A 183 -8.19 19.97 -7.85
C GLN A 183 -8.06 18.64 -7.10
N ILE A 184 -6.97 18.45 -6.35
CA ILE A 184 -6.77 17.26 -5.52
C ILE A 184 -7.75 17.26 -4.35
N GLN A 185 -7.95 18.40 -3.69
CA GLN A 185 -8.89 18.50 -2.57
C GLN A 185 -10.33 18.26 -3.01
N ASP A 186 -10.74 18.79 -4.16
CA ASP A 186 -12.07 18.56 -4.74
C ASP A 186 -12.30 17.06 -5.07
N LEU A 187 -11.24 16.30 -5.38
CA LEU A 187 -11.31 14.85 -5.62
C LEU A 187 -11.35 14.03 -4.33
N LEU A 188 -10.58 14.42 -3.31
CA LEU A 188 -10.54 13.73 -2.02
C LEU A 188 -11.74 14.04 -1.14
N HIS A 189 -12.22 15.29 -1.22
CA HIS A 189 -13.30 15.84 -0.40
C HIS A 189 -14.35 16.53 -1.28
N PRO A 190 -15.06 15.78 -2.15
CA PRO A 190 -16.04 16.36 -3.04
C PRO A 190 -17.15 17.02 -2.21
N SER A 191 -17.48 18.27 -2.58
CA SER A 191 -18.61 18.99 -2.00
C SER A 191 -19.92 18.48 -2.62
N GLY A 192 -20.89 18.10 -1.81
CA GLY A 192 -22.21 17.65 -2.23
C GLY A 192 -23.25 17.94 -1.15
N PHE A 193 -24.52 17.69 -1.49
CA PHE A 193 -25.59 17.69 -0.49
C PHE A 193 -25.43 16.52 0.49
N ILE A 194 -26.09 16.63 1.64
CA ILE A 194 -25.98 15.66 2.74
C ILE A 194 -26.03 14.22 2.19
N ASP A 195 -24.97 13.44 2.49
CA ASP A 195 -24.77 12.02 2.14
C ASP A 195 -24.39 11.68 0.68
N THR A 196 -24.24 12.65 -0.24
CA THR A 196 -23.72 12.39 -1.59
C THR A 196 -22.87 13.55 -2.11
N PRO A 197 -21.72 13.30 -2.76
CA PRO A 197 -21.09 11.98 -3.00
C PRO A 197 -20.46 11.38 -1.73
N LEU A 198 -20.52 10.05 -1.59
CA LEU A 198 -19.85 9.32 -0.53
C LEU A 198 -18.35 9.19 -0.89
N SER A 199 -17.48 9.86 -0.13
CA SER A 199 -16.03 9.72 -0.27
C SER A 199 -15.45 8.96 0.92
N LEU A 200 -14.67 7.90 0.66
CA LEU A 200 -14.09 7.03 1.66
C LEU A 200 -12.59 6.84 1.43
N ASN A 201 -11.82 6.93 2.52
CA ASN A 201 -10.38 6.73 2.50
C ASN A 201 -10.00 5.38 3.12
N GLU A 202 -9.00 4.71 2.53
CA GLU A 202 -8.34 3.55 3.12
C GLU A 202 -9.32 2.42 3.48
N ASN A 203 -10.27 2.14 2.59
CA ASN A 203 -11.19 1.03 2.74
C ASN A 203 -10.78 -0.14 1.86
N ALA A 204 -10.97 -1.36 2.37
CA ALA A 204 -10.68 -2.57 1.63
C ALA A 204 -11.96 -3.20 1.05
N ILE A 205 -11.83 -3.75 -0.15
CA ILE A 205 -12.86 -4.57 -0.79
C ILE A 205 -12.36 -6.01 -0.82
N LEU A 206 -13.20 -6.92 -0.35
CA LEU A 206 -12.96 -8.36 -0.37
C LEU A 206 -13.98 -9.03 -1.28
N LEU A 207 -13.54 -10.02 -2.07
CA LEU A 207 -14.40 -10.75 -3.00
C LEU A 207 -13.88 -12.17 -3.22
N ASP A 208 -14.78 -13.14 -3.24
CA ASP A 208 -14.47 -14.48 -3.70
C ASP A 208 -14.82 -14.63 -5.19
N VAL A 209 -13.98 -15.40 -5.88
CA VAL A 209 -14.15 -15.70 -7.29
C VAL A 209 -14.15 -17.21 -7.49
N GLN A 210 -15.25 -17.75 -7.98
CA GLN A 210 -15.35 -19.15 -8.40
C GLN A 210 -14.51 -19.34 -9.67
N VAL A 211 -13.64 -20.33 -9.63
CA VAL A 211 -12.83 -20.76 -10.77
C VAL A 211 -13.34 -22.10 -11.27
N GLU A 212 -13.53 -22.20 -12.58
CA GLU A 212 -13.81 -23.47 -13.27
C GLU A 212 -12.74 -23.68 -14.35
N CYS A 213 -12.00 -24.78 -14.23
CA CYS A 213 -10.97 -25.17 -15.18
C CYS A 213 -11.51 -26.20 -16.19
N PRO A 214 -11.05 -26.17 -17.45
CA PRO A 214 -11.43 -27.16 -18.47
C PRO A 214 -11.18 -28.62 -18.10
N ASN A 215 -10.26 -28.88 -17.17
CA ASN A 215 -9.99 -30.23 -16.65
C ASN A 215 -10.99 -30.71 -15.58
N GLY A 216 -12.06 -29.94 -15.33
CA GLY A 216 -13.11 -30.26 -14.35
C GLY A 216 -12.77 -29.83 -12.92
N LYS A 217 -11.57 -29.31 -12.64
CA LYS A 217 -11.26 -28.76 -11.32
C LYS A 217 -12.01 -27.44 -11.10
N SER A 218 -12.53 -27.28 -9.89
CA SER A 218 -13.22 -26.06 -9.44
C SER A 218 -12.75 -25.70 -8.04
N PHE A 219 -12.52 -24.40 -7.80
CA PHE A 219 -12.05 -23.87 -6.52
C PHE A 219 -12.34 -22.37 -6.41
N ILE A 220 -12.07 -21.79 -5.24
CA ILE A 220 -12.31 -20.38 -4.96
C ILE A 220 -10.96 -19.66 -4.87
N LEU A 221 -10.87 -18.48 -5.49
CA LEU A 221 -9.83 -17.50 -5.27
C LEU A 221 -10.40 -16.35 -4.45
N HIS A 222 -9.66 -15.91 -3.44
CA HIS A 222 -10.00 -14.78 -2.61
C HIS A 222 -9.26 -13.54 -3.11
N LEU A 223 -9.98 -12.47 -3.38
CA LEU A 223 -9.42 -11.19 -3.83
C LEU A 223 -9.51 -10.16 -2.72
N LYS A 224 -8.50 -9.30 -2.62
CA LYS A 224 -8.51 -8.11 -1.77
C LYS A 224 -7.91 -6.91 -2.47
N ALA A 225 -8.51 -5.75 -2.24
CA ALA A 225 -7.94 -4.45 -2.61
C ALA A 225 -8.14 -3.49 -1.45
N LYS A 226 -7.15 -2.64 -1.17
CA LYS A 226 -7.28 -1.50 -0.27
C LYS A 226 -7.11 -0.25 -1.11
N LEU A 227 -8.13 0.58 -1.14
CA LEU A 227 -8.20 1.76 -1.98
C LEU A 227 -7.81 2.98 -1.14
N ASP A 228 -6.91 3.81 -1.66
CA ASP A 228 -6.46 5.05 -1.01
C ASP A 228 -7.67 5.97 -0.76
N ASN A 229 -8.38 6.28 -1.83
CA ASN A 229 -9.63 7.05 -1.77
C ASN A 229 -10.55 6.63 -2.92
N PHE A 230 -11.83 6.60 -2.65
CA PHE A 230 -12.83 6.50 -3.71
C PHE A 230 -14.09 7.29 -3.37
N THR A 231 -14.79 7.69 -4.41
CA THR A 231 -16.06 8.42 -4.32
C THR A 231 -17.14 7.67 -5.06
N ILE A 232 -18.33 7.59 -4.48
CA ILE A 232 -19.56 7.10 -5.10
C ILE A 232 -20.54 8.26 -5.15
N ASP A 233 -20.85 8.70 -6.35
CA ASP A 233 -21.87 9.73 -6.63
C ASP A 233 -23.12 9.04 -7.15
N LEU A 234 -24.12 8.93 -6.30
CA LEU A 234 -25.38 8.25 -6.61
C LEU A 234 -26.31 9.09 -7.50
N GLU A 235 -26.11 10.42 -7.54
CA GLU A 235 -26.92 11.30 -8.38
C GLU A 235 -26.46 11.25 -9.84
N GLN A 236 -25.15 11.07 -10.06
CA GLN A 236 -24.55 11.01 -11.39
C GLN A 236 -24.20 9.60 -11.85
N ASP A 237 -24.56 8.56 -11.08
CA ASP A 237 -24.16 7.18 -11.34
C ASP A 237 -22.64 7.07 -11.63
N THR A 238 -21.84 7.78 -10.84
CA THR A 238 -20.40 7.88 -11.09
C THR A 238 -19.60 7.32 -9.92
N ILE A 239 -18.56 6.54 -10.24
CA ILE A 239 -17.54 6.11 -9.28
C ILE A 239 -16.18 6.66 -9.69
N VAL A 240 -15.44 7.16 -8.71
CA VAL A 240 -14.09 7.69 -8.89
C VAL A 240 -13.17 6.98 -7.95
N VAL A 241 -12.04 6.47 -8.44
CA VAL A 241 -10.94 5.96 -7.60
C VAL A 241 -9.77 6.92 -7.72
N ASN A 242 -9.27 7.37 -6.60
CA ASN A 242 -8.10 8.22 -6.51
C ASN A 242 -6.99 7.47 -5.75
N ASP A 243 -5.78 7.57 -6.25
CA ASP A 243 -4.61 6.89 -5.71
C ASP A 243 -3.46 7.91 -5.56
N VAL A 244 -2.95 8.06 -4.35
CA VAL A 244 -1.89 9.01 -4.02
C VAL A 244 -0.55 8.40 -4.37
N LYS A 245 0.24 9.08 -5.19
CA LYS A 245 1.57 8.59 -5.58
C LYS A 245 2.65 9.64 -5.31
N THR A 246 3.64 9.27 -4.52
CA THR A 246 4.88 10.04 -4.38
C THR A 246 5.87 9.65 -5.47
N ILE A 247 6.56 10.63 -6.03
CA ILE A 247 7.56 10.39 -7.08
C ILE A 247 8.86 11.13 -6.77
N GLY A 248 9.99 10.40 -6.78
CA GLY A 248 11.34 10.96 -6.58
C GLY A 248 11.89 11.71 -7.79
N LYS A 249 11.02 12.19 -8.69
CA LYS A 249 11.32 12.89 -9.93
C LYS A 249 10.29 14.01 -10.17
N VAL A 250 10.40 14.69 -11.30
CA VAL A 250 9.38 15.65 -11.74
C VAL A 250 8.05 14.94 -12.07
N VAL A 251 6.93 15.57 -11.76
CA VAL A 251 5.58 14.97 -11.91
C VAL A 251 5.24 14.56 -13.35
N SER A 252 5.92 15.11 -14.36
CA SER A 252 5.77 14.70 -15.76
C SER A 252 6.27 13.28 -16.04
N GLU A 253 7.16 12.74 -15.20
CA GLU A 253 7.66 11.35 -15.31
C GLU A 253 6.62 10.30 -14.85
N MET A 254 5.45 10.73 -14.38
CA MET A 254 4.41 9.81 -13.91
C MET A 254 3.94 8.84 -15.00
N ASP A 255 3.85 9.29 -16.26
CA ASP A 255 3.44 8.43 -17.38
C ASP A 255 4.43 7.27 -17.61
N ASN A 256 5.74 7.52 -17.43
CA ASN A 256 6.77 6.50 -17.46
C ASN A 256 6.62 5.51 -16.28
N ASN A 257 6.29 6.01 -15.09
CA ASN A 257 6.07 5.16 -13.92
C ASN A 257 4.81 4.31 -14.06
N ILE A 258 3.71 4.85 -14.61
CA ILE A 258 2.48 4.08 -14.89
C ILE A 258 2.81 2.86 -15.74
N SER A 259 3.54 3.04 -16.83
CA SER A 259 3.93 1.95 -17.72
C SER A 259 4.91 0.97 -17.05
N LYS A 260 5.92 1.49 -16.34
CA LYS A 260 6.96 0.68 -15.71
C LYS A 260 6.44 -0.21 -14.57
N PHE A 261 5.54 0.34 -13.74
CA PHE A 261 5.03 -0.33 -12.54
C PHE A 261 3.62 -0.92 -12.73
N HIS A 262 3.05 -0.81 -13.93
CA HIS A 262 1.71 -1.28 -14.26
C HIS A 262 0.62 -0.71 -13.32
N TYR A 263 0.71 0.57 -13.00
CA TYR A 263 -0.26 1.24 -12.14
C TYR A 263 -1.67 1.26 -12.75
N ASN A 264 -1.77 1.25 -14.11
CA ASN A 264 -3.04 1.11 -14.80
C ASN A 264 -3.77 -0.18 -14.42
N ARG A 265 -3.06 -1.30 -14.22
CA ARG A 265 -3.63 -2.56 -13.72
C ARG A 265 -4.19 -2.38 -12.31
N GLU A 266 -3.46 -1.70 -11.43
CA GLU A 266 -3.85 -1.47 -10.03
C GLU A 266 -5.19 -0.74 -9.94
N LEU A 267 -5.30 0.45 -10.51
CA LEU A 267 -6.54 1.22 -10.47
C LEU A 267 -7.69 0.55 -11.23
N SER A 268 -7.40 -0.18 -12.31
CA SER A 268 -8.42 -0.95 -13.03
C SER A 268 -8.95 -2.12 -12.22
N PHE A 269 -8.11 -2.75 -11.40
CA PHE A 269 -8.52 -3.80 -10.46
C PHE A 269 -9.42 -3.21 -9.36
N TYR A 270 -9.07 -2.04 -8.82
CA TYR A 270 -9.88 -1.32 -7.83
C TYR A 270 -11.24 -0.91 -8.41
N LEU A 271 -11.27 -0.31 -9.59
CA LEU A 271 -12.50 0.04 -10.30
C LEU A 271 -13.40 -1.18 -10.56
N PHE A 272 -12.82 -2.31 -10.93
CA PHE A 272 -13.57 -3.55 -11.15
C PHE A 272 -14.29 -4.00 -9.88
N LEU A 273 -13.60 -4.04 -8.75
CA LEU A 273 -14.18 -4.44 -7.47
C LEU A 273 -15.22 -3.43 -6.98
N LEU A 274 -14.91 -2.13 -7.07
CA LEU A 274 -15.81 -1.06 -6.65
C LEU A 274 -17.08 -1.03 -7.50
N ARG A 275 -16.98 -1.26 -8.82
CA ARG A 275 -18.14 -1.37 -9.69
C ARG A 275 -19.07 -2.51 -9.26
N LEU A 276 -18.52 -3.69 -8.96
CA LEU A 276 -19.32 -4.80 -8.46
C LEU A 276 -20.01 -4.46 -7.14
N TYR A 277 -19.31 -3.76 -6.24
CA TYR A 277 -19.86 -3.29 -4.97
C TYR A 277 -21.03 -2.32 -5.18
N VAL A 278 -20.87 -1.32 -6.02
CA VAL A 278 -21.91 -0.32 -6.32
C VAL A 278 -23.12 -0.97 -7.00
N THR A 279 -22.89 -1.92 -7.91
CA THR A 279 -23.98 -2.69 -8.52
C THR A 279 -24.75 -3.52 -7.48
N LYS A 280 -24.05 -4.16 -6.53
CA LYS A 280 -24.66 -4.96 -5.48
C LYS A 280 -25.49 -4.09 -4.52
N GLU A 281 -24.87 -3.05 -3.96
CA GLU A 281 -25.45 -2.29 -2.85
C GLU A 281 -26.45 -1.22 -3.33
N TYR A 282 -26.12 -0.51 -4.41
CA TYR A 282 -26.89 0.63 -4.88
C TYR A 282 -27.71 0.35 -6.16
N LYS A 283 -27.60 -0.87 -6.73
CA LYS A 283 -28.33 -1.28 -7.96
C LYS A 283 -27.97 -0.46 -9.21
N ILE A 284 -26.81 0.17 -9.22
CA ILE A 284 -26.31 0.88 -10.40
C ILE A 284 -25.56 -0.10 -11.30
N GLU A 285 -26.16 -0.50 -12.42
CA GLU A 285 -25.61 -1.55 -13.29
C GLU A 285 -24.39 -1.07 -14.10
N ASN A 286 -24.41 0.17 -14.60
CA ASN A 286 -23.40 0.73 -15.49
C ASN A 286 -22.90 2.10 -15.03
N PRO A 287 -22.22 2.19 -13.87
CA PRO A 287 -21.71 3.47 -13.43
C PRO A 287 -20.65 4.02 -14.38
N THR A 288 -20.63 5.32 -14.54
CA THR A 288 -19.48 6.03 -15.12
C THR A 288 -18.27 5.83 -14.22
N VAL A 289 -17.15 5.43 -14.79
CA VAL A 289 -15.93 5.14 -14.02
C VAL A 289 -14.85 6.17 -14.33
N LYS A 290 -14.19 6.67 -13.29
CA LYS A 290 -13.02 7.56 -13.38
C LYS A 290 -11.93 7.05 -12.45
N ALA A 291 -10.67 7.19 -12.85
CA ALA A 291 -9.52 6.84 -12.01
C ALA A 291 -8.45 7.91 -12.16
N ASN A 292 -7.87 8.33 -11.05
CA ASN A 292 -6.88 9.39 -11.00
C ASN A 292 -5.69 8.98 -10.12
N TYR A 293 -4.51 9.37 -10.57
CA TYR A 293 -3.32 9.43 -9.73
C TYR A 293 -3.18 10.86 -9.21
N LEU A 294 -3.11 10.99 -7.88
CA LEU A 294 -2.84 12.25 -7.19
C LEU A 294 -1.36 12.29 -6.89
N VAL A 295 -0.59 12.90 -7.78
CA VAL A 295 0.87 12.80 -7.79
C VAL A 295 1.49 13.97 -7.06
N VAL A 296 2.47 13.68 -6.18
CA VAL A 296 3.33 14.69 -5.58
C VAL A 296 4.79 14.32 -5.76
N SER A 297 5.60 15.30 -6.20
CA SER A 297 7.06 15.15 -6.27
C SER A 297 7.69 15.30 -4.89
N THR A 298 8.64 14.43 -4.54
CA THR A 298 9.46 14.56 -3.32
C THR A 298 10.71 15.43 -3.54
N ILE A 299 10.88 15.98 -4.76
CA ILE A 299 11.94 16.95 -5.06
C ILE A 299 11.49 18.34 -4.60
N PRO A 300 12.38 19.18 -4.06
CA PRO A 300 12.06 20.57 -3.71
C PRO A 300 11.28 21.29 -4.81
N GLN A 301 10.36 22.15 -4.41
CA GLN A 301 9.17 22.73 -5.02
C GLN A 301 7.92 21.81 -4.92
N TYR A 302 8.07 20.51 -4.66
CA TYR A 302 6.98 19.59 -4.32
C TYR A 302 5.75 19.71 -5.24
N TYR A 303 6.00 19.82 -6.56
CA TYR A 303 4.94 19.97 -7.54
C TYR A 303 3.94 18.82 -7.44
N THR A 304 2.66 19.17 -7.64
CA THR A 304 1.57 18.20 -7.67
C THR A 304 0.91 18.15 -9.05
N LYS A 305 0.32 17.00 -9.38
CA LYS A 305 -0.41 16.80 -10.65
C LYS A 305 -1.54 15.81 -10.42
N VAL A 306 -2.71 16.10 -10.98
CA VAL A 306 -3.75 15.09 -11.20
C VAL A 306 -3.54 14.47 -12.58
N ARG A 307 -3.39 13.15 -12.63
CA ARG A 307 -3.29 12.39 -13.87
C ARG A 307 -4.43 11.39 -13.96
N SER A 308 -5.44 11.72 -14.78
CA SER A 308 -6.59 10.84 -15.01
C SER A 308 -6.25 9.73 -16.01
N MET A 309 -6.76 8.54 -15.77
CA MET A 309 -6.67 7.43 -16.71
C MET A 309 -7.67 7.60 -17.86
N SER A 310 -7.23 7.27 -19.06
CA SER A 310 -8.11 7.13 -20.21
C SER A 310 -8.91 5.82 -20.17
N ASN A 311 -10.04 5.77 -20.85
CA ASN A 311 -10.83 4.55 -21.03
C ASN A 311 -10.01 3.39 -21.67
N LYS A 312 -9.01 3.73 -22.48
CA LYS A 312 -8.10 2.72 -23.07
C LYS A 312 -7.23 2.08 -21.98
N GLU A 313 -6.59 2.89 -21.14
CA GLU A 313 -5.76 2.40 -20.03
C GLU A 313 -6.55 1.57 -19.03
N ILE A 314 -7.79 1.99 -18.71
CA ILE A 314 -8.68 1.20 -17.84
C ILE A 314 -8.97 -0.17 -18.47
N ARG A 315 -9.30 -0.24 -19.77
CA ARG A 315 -9.54 -1.53 -20.45
C ARG A 315 -8.29 -2.42 -20.49
N GLU A 316 -7.15 -1.84 -20.79
CA GLU A 316 -5.86 -2.55 -20.79
C GLU A 316 -5.53 -3.12 -19.41
N GLY A 317 -5.69 -2.33 -18.35
CA GLY A 317 -5.49 -2.77 -16.98
C GLY A 317 -6.47 -3.87 -16.55
N ILE A 318 -7.75 -3.79 -16.95
CA ILE A 318 -8.74 -4.85 -16.72
C ILE A 318 -8.32 -6.14 -17.44
N HIS A 319 -7.86 -6.05 -18.67
CA HIS A 319 -7.40 -7.21 -19.42
C HIS A 319 -6.19 -7.85 -18.75
N GLU A 320 -5.22 -7.04 -18.33
CA GLU A 320 -4.00 -7.51 -17.68
C GLU A 320 -4.29 -8.24 -16.37
N PHE A 321 -5.03 -7.64 -15.43
CA PHE A 321 -5.30 -8.31 -14.16
C PHE A 321 -6.12 -9.59 -14.32
N LYS A 322 -7.10 -9.63 -15.25
CA LYS A 322 -7.88 -10.85 -15.53
C LYS A 322 -7.02 -11.94 -16.14
N THR A 323 -6.05 -11.57 -16.98
CA THR A 323 -5.10 -12.53 -17.57
C THR A 323 -4.19 -13.13 -16.49
N LEU A 324 -3.64 -12.28 -15.60
CA LEU A 324 -2.82 -12.75 -14.47
C LEU A 324 -3.63 -13.60 -13.47
N LEU A 325 -4.89 -13.25 -13.23
CA LEU A 325 -5.76 -14.05 -12.36
C LEU A 325 -6.06 -15.43 -12.95
N ARG A 326 -6.31 -15.51 -14.27
CA ARG A 326 -6.43 -16.80 -14.95
C ARG A 326 -5.13 -17.58 -14.94
N TYR A 327 -3.99 -16.90 -15.03
CA TYR A 327 -2.69 -17.56 -14.95
C TYR A 327 -2.44 -18.13 -13.54
N ALA A 328 -2.80 -17.41 -12.47
CA ALA A 328 -2.80 -17.93 -11.10
C ALA A 328 -3.70 -19.17 -10.99
N ALA A 329 -4.92 -19.09 -11.50
CA ALA A 329 -5.86 -20.20 -11.53
C ALA A 329 -5.33 -21.42 -12.31
N TYR A 330 -4.64 -21.20 -13.42
CA TYR A 330 -3.96 -22.24 -14.18
C TYR A 330 -2.90 -22.96 -13.34
N GLN A 331 -2.05 -22.21 -12.64
CA GLN A 331 -1.00 -22.78 -11.81
C GLN A 331 -1.58 -23.66 -10.69
N ILE A 332 -2.67 -23.24 -10.06
CA ILE A 332 -3.39 -24.03 -9.04
C ILE A 332 -4.07 -25.25 -9.65
N GLY A 333 -4.80 -25.06 -10.73
CA GLY A 333 -5.61 -26.10 -11.34
C GLY A 333 -4.81 -27.22 -12.02
N TYR A 334 -3.64 -26.91 -12.57
CA TYR A 334 -2.87 -27.84 -13.40
C TYR A 334 -1.49 -28.18 -12.83
N ASN A 335 -0.81 -27.25 -12.19
CA ASN A 335 0.57 -27.44 -11.76
C ASN A 335 0.72 -27.72 -10.26
N GLY A 336 -0.41 -27.84 -9.52
CA GLY A 336 -0.42 -28.29 -8.13
C GLY A 336 0.05 -27.23 -7.12
N TYR A 337 0.14 -25.95 -7.51
CA TYR A 337 0.39 -24.88 -6.57
C TYR A 337 -0.81 -24.63 -5.66
N SER A 338 -0.57 -24.12 -4.45
CA SER A 338 -1.58 -23.69 -3.48
C SER A 338 -1.24 -22.33 -2.92
N LEU A 339 -2.27 -21.54 -2.58
CA LEU A 339 -2.14 -20.22 -1.93
C LEU A 339 -1.86 -20.36 -0.44
#